data_dc083491983296477f218c9140d0d092
#
_entry.id   dc083491983296477f218c9140d0d092
#
_cell.length_a   1.000
_cell.length_b   1.000
_cell.length_c   1.000
_cell.angle_alpha   90.00
_cell.angle_beta   90.00
_cell.angle_gamma   90.00
#
_symmetry.space_group_name_H-M   'P 1'
#
loop_
_entity.id
_entity.type
_entity.pdbx_description
1 polymer ?
#
loop_
_entity_poly.entity_id
_entity_poly.type
_entity_poly.pdbx_seq_one_letter_code
_entity_poly.pdbx_strand_id
1 'polypeptide(L)'
;MAIKKQLSFGEIFNLNFGFFGVQIAYALQSANISRIFATLGADPHQLSFFWILPPLMGMIVQPLIGKWSDRTWCRLGRRKPYLLVGAIIAVLVMLLLPNAGSLNLSKAWLFLGLNAAMWFGLFSLIFLDTSINIAMQPFKMMVGDMVTEEQKTLAYSTQSFLCNAGSLFGYLFPIFFTWIGIANTAPEGVVPKSVIWSFYIGAAILILCVLYTFFKVKEMNPQEYAEFHGIQMADQVGHDAGQVGHDNGVMPGNDRASASFITLLRQAPKTFWTVGLVQFFCWAAFLYMWTYTNGAIAKNVWGTTDAASADYQAAGNWVGVIFAIQAIGSMLWALVLPRFKKVQTAYVVSLLIGAVGFASVFFVTNQYVLFGSFLLIGAAWAAMLALPFTLLTNALEGSPYMGSYLGLFNCTICLPQIVAAATGGLVISAVGGSQPAMFLVAAAFLVIGSICVKLIKK
;
A
#
# COMPACT_ATOMS: atom_id res chain seq x y z
N MET A 1 18.35 -33.81 11.74
CA MET A 1 17.79 -32.48 11.41
C MET A 1 18.70 -31.86 10.36
N ALA A 2 18.25 -31.66 9.15
CA ALA A 2 19.02 -30.93 8.15
C ALA A 2 19.26 -29.50 8.68
N ILE A 3 20.53 -29.06 8.69
CA ILE A 3 20.86 -27.68 9.10
C ILE A 3 20.28 -26.75 8.04
N LYS A 4 19.22 -26.03 8.38
CA LYS A 4 18.64 -25.01 7.49
C LYS A 4 19.72 -23.98 7.17
N LYS A 5 20.10 -23.88 5.89
CA LYS A 5 21.12 -22.93 5.46
C LYS A 5 20.64 -21.50 5.74
N GLN A 6 21.36 -20.78 6.58
CA GLN A 6 21.13 -19.37 6.82
C GLN A 6 21.59 -18.55 5.63
N LEU A 7 20.79 -17.53 5.25
CA LEU A 7 21.14 -16.59 4.20
C LEU A 7 22.10 -15.53 4.75
N SER A 8 23.09 -15.13 3.95
CA SER A 8 23.91 -13.96 4.23
C SER A 8 23.08 -12.67 4.15
N PHE A 9 23.56 -11.59 4.76
CA PHE A 9 22.90 -10.27 4.64
C PHE A 9 22.74 -9.83 3.17
N GLY A 10 23.76 -10.10 2.33
CA GLY A 10 23.68 -9.80 0.88
C GLY A 10 22.58 -10.59 0.17
N GLU A 11 22.36 -11.87 0.51
CA GLU A 11 21.27 -12.66 -0.06
C GLU A 11 19.90 -12.16 0.41
N ILE A 12 19.76 -11.78 1.69
CA ILE A 12 18.55 -11.15 2.23
C ILE A 12 18.26 -9.81 1.55
N PHE A 13 19.29 -8.99 1.32
CA PHE A 13 19.17 -7.74 0.61
C PHE A 13 18.71 -7.96 -0.85
N ASN A 14 19.35 -8.89 -1.58
CA ASN A 14 18.99 -9.23 -2.94
C ASN A 14 17.55 -9.73 -3.06
N LEU A 15 17.09 -10.52 -2.06
CA LEU A 15 15.73 -11.03 -1.97
C LEU A 15 14.69 -9.90 -1.93
N ASN A 16 15.01 -8.81 -1.24
CA ASN A 16 14.09 -7.71 -0.99
C ASN A 16 14.30 -6.51 -1.93
N PHE A 17 15.39 -6.44 -2.70
CA PHE A 17 15.77 -5.23 -3.45
C PHE A 17 14.72 -4.81 -4.48
N GLY A 18 14.09 -5.74 -5.16
CA GLY A 18 13.02 -5.42 -6.11
C GLY A 18 11.82 -4.71 -5.47
N PHE A 19 11.61 -4.92 -4.17
CA PHE A 19 10.54 -4.25 -3.43
C PHE A 19 10.74 -2.73 -3.35
N PHE A 20 11.99 -2.25 -3.36
CA PHE A 20 12.31 -0.83 -3.49
C PHE A 20 11.69 -0.21 -4.75
N GLY A 21 11.83 -0.86 -5.91
CA GLY A 21 11.23 -0.40 -7.17
C GLY A 21 9.70 -0.42 -7.14
N VAL A 22 9.10 -1.47 -6.57
CA VAL A 22 7.64 -1.58 -6.40
C VAL A 22 7.10 -0.43 -5.54
N GLN A 23 7.83 -0.05 -4.50
CA GLN A 23 7.42 1.05 -3.61
C GLN A 23 7.55 2.42 -4.24
N ILE A 24 8.48 2.63 -5.17
CA ILE A 24 8.53 3.85 -5.99
C ILE A 24 7.23 4.01 -6.78
N ALA A 25 6.77 2.94 -7.46
CA ALA A 25 5.51 2.97 -8.21
C ALA A 25 4.31 3.28 -7.31
N TYR A 26 4.23 2.62 -6.15
CA TYR A 26 3.17 2.86 -5.18
C TYR A 26 3.19 4.29 -4.61
N ALA A 27 4.36 4.84 -4.33
CA ALA A 27 4.52 6.21 -3.84
C ALA A 27 4.14 7.25 -4.89
N LEU A 28 4.56 7.06 -6.14
CA LEU A 28 4.17 7.92 -7.26
C LEU A 28 2.65 7.93 -7.45
N GLN A 29 2.03 6.76 -7.37
CA GLN A 29 0.58 6.63 -7.41
C GLN A 29 -0.06 7.39 -6.25
N SER A 30 0.29 7.08 -5.02
CA SER A 30 -0.36 7.66 -3.83
C SER A 30 -0.21 9.18 -3.72
N ALA A 31 0.89 9.74 -4.19
CA ALA A 31 1.11 11.19 -4.18
C ALA A 31 0.44 11.94 -5.35
N ASN A 32 0.23 11.27 -6.50
CA ASN A 32 -0.15 11.98 -7.72
C ASN A 32 -1.53 11.61 -8.28
N ILE A 33 -2.21 10.55 -7.82
CA ILE A 33 -3.51 10.13 -8.37
C ILE A 33 -4.54 11.25 -8.28
N SER A 34 -4.73 11.84 -7.10
CA SER A 34 -5.69 12.94 -6.93
C SER A 34 -5.34 14.16 -7.82
N ARG A 35 -4.03 14.46 -7.94
CA ARG A 35 -3.52 15.51 -8.83
C ARG A 35 -3.83 15.21 -10.29
N ILE A 36 -3.55 14.00 -10.76
CA ILE A 36 -3.79 13.56 -12.15
C ILE A 36 -5.29 13.68 -12.47
N PHE A 37 -6.16 13.08 -11.64
CA PHE A 37 -7.59 13.13 -11.90
C PHE A 37 -8.18 14.55 -11.81
N ALA A 38 -7.72 15.38 -10.88
CA ALA A 38 -8.10 16.80 -10.82
C ALA A 38 -7.69 17.54 -12.10
N THR A 39 -6.47 17.29 -12.61
CA THR A 39 -5.99 17.86 -13.88
C THR A 39 -6.84 17.37 -15.07
N LEU A 40 -7.34 16.13 -15.06
CA LEU A 40 -8.23 15.60 -16.08
C LEU A 40 -9.67 16.15 -15.98
N GLY A 41 -9.96 16.97 -14.95
CA GLY A 41 -11.23 17.65 -14.74
C GLY A 41 -12.14 16.98 -13.71
N ALA A 42 -11.63 16.11 -12.86
CA ALA A 42 -12.42 15.51 -11.78
C ALA A 42 -12.77 16.55 -10.71
N ASP A 43 -14.05 16.61 -10.34
CA ASP A 43 -14.53 17.42 -9.24
C ASP A 43 -14.03 16.88 -7.89
N PRO A 44 -13.77 17.71 -6.86
CA PRO A 44 -13.39 17.26 -5.51
C PRO A 44 -14.32 16.20 -4.92
N HIS A 45 -15.63 16.23 -5.24
CA HIS A 45 -16.60 15.22 -4.81
C HIS A 45 -16.37 13.85 -5.47
N GLN A 46 -15.77 13.82 -6.66
CA GLN A 46 -15.46 12.60 -7.41
C GLN A 46 -14.11 12.00 -7.02
N LEU A 47 -13.17 12.80 -6.50
CA LEU A 47 -11.79 12.35 -6.22
C LEU A 47 -11.73 11.12 -5.33
N SER A 48 -12.58 11.05 -4.30
CA SER A 48 -12.61 9.91 -3.39
C SER A 48 -13.02 8.61 -4.08
N PHE A 49 -13.84 8.68 -5.13
CA PHE A 49 -14.29 7.50 -5.87
C PHE A 49 -13.13 6.74 -6.51
N PHE A 50 -12.13 7.46 -7.05
CA PHE A 50 -10.94 6.81 -7.64
C PHE A 50 -10.10 6.07 -6.60
N TRP A 51 -10.19 6.45 -5.32
CA TRP A 51 -9.49 5.81 -4.21
C TRP A 51 -10.14 4.51 -3.70
N ILE A 52 -11.28 4.09 -4.26
CA ILE A 52 -11.87 2.77 -3.99
C ILE A 52 -10.98 1.66 -4.56
N LEU A 53 -10.35 1.91 -5.69
CA LEU A 53 -9.64 0.89 -6.48
C LEU A 53 -8.42 0.28 -5.76
N PRO A 54 -7.47 1.08 -5.20
CA PRO A 54 -6.30 0.51 -4.57
C PRO A 54 -6.61 -0.51 -3.47
N PRO A 55 -7.44 -0.22 -2.45
CA PRO A 55 -7.78 -1.20 -1.43
C PRO A 55 -8.64 -2.36 -1.96
N LEU A 56 -9.51 -2.12 -2.94
CA LEU A 56 -10.31 -3.17 -3.55
C LEU A 56 -9.42 -4.18 -4.29
N MET A 57 -8.49 -3.70 -5.11
CA MET A 57 -7.54 -4.56 -5.81
C MET A 57 -6.63 -5.29 -4.81
N GLY A 58 -6.14 -4.63 -3.78
CA GLY A 58 -5.36 -5.27 -2.72
C GLY A 58 -6.11 -6.41 -2.03
N MET A 59 -7.39 -6.21 -1.74
CA MET A 59 -8.24 -7.23 -1.07
C MET A 59 -8.52 -8.44 -1.96
N ILE A 60 -8.65 -8.25 -3.28
CA ILE A 60 -8.98 -9.33 -4.23
C ILE A 60 -7.72 -10.01 -4.76
N VAL A 61 -6.75 -9.23 -5.23
CA VAL A 61 -5.59 -9.73 -6.01
C VAL A 61 -4.60 -10.46 -5.11
N GLN A 62 -4.29 -9.92 -3.92
CA GLN A 62 -3.26 -10.53 -3.08
C GLN A 62 -3.59 -11.98 -2.65
N PRO A 63 -4.81 -12.32 -2.19
CA PRO A 63 -5.15 -13.71 -1.88
C PRO A 63 -5.14 -14.63 -3.11
N LEU A 64 -5.58 -14.13 -4.27
CA LEU A 64 -5.58 -14.90 -5.52
C LEU A 64 -4.16 -15.25 -5.96
N ILE A 65 -3.27 -14.26 -5.97
CA ILE A 65 -1.86 -14.47 -6.32
C ILE A 65 -1.17 -15.36 -5.29
N GLY A 66 -1.48 -15.21 -4.00
CA GLY A 66 -1.03 -16.13 -2.97
C GLY A 66 -1.35 -17.57 -3.32
N LYS A 67 -2.65 -17.86 -3.54
CA LYS A 67 -3.15 -19.20 -3.86
C LYS A 67 -2.57 -19.75 -5.18
N TRP A 68 -2.52 -18.93 -6.23
CA TRP A 68 -2.00 -19.37 -7.52
C TRP A 68 -0.50 -19.65 -7.46
N SER A 69 0.28 -18.75 -6.86
CA SER A 69 1.72 -18.95 -6.74
C SER A 69 2.09 -20.11 -5.82
N ASP A 70 1.23 -20.50 -4.87
CA ASP A 70 1.43 -21.69 -4.05
C ASP A 70 1.37 -22.99 -4.86
N ARG A 71 0.60 -23.00 -5.95
CA ARG A 71 0.43 -24.15 -6.83
C ARG A 71 1.38 -24.16 -8.03
N THR A 72 2.10 -23.05 -8.24
CA THR A 72 2.98 -22.91 -9.39
C THR A 72 4.38 -23.44 -9.07
N TRP A 73 4.84 -24.37 -9.90
CA TRP A 73 6.21 -24.85 -9.92
C TRP A 73 6.69 -24.88 -11.36
N CYS A 74 7.58 -23.98 -11.73
CA CYS A 74 8.13 -23.92 -13.08
C CYS A 74 9.64 -23.68 -13.06
N ARG A 75 10.29 -23.73 -14.23
CA ARG A 75 11.74 -23.53 -14.36
C ARG A 75 12.22 -22.15 -13.82
N LEU A 76 11.35 -21.15 -13.78
CA LEU A 76 11.66 -19.82 -13.28
C LEU A 76 11.51 -19.71 -11.75
N GLY A 77 10.93 -20.70 -11.10
CA GLY A 77 10.61 -20.73 -9.70
C GLY A 77 9.10 -20.72 -9.42
N ARG A 78 8.74 -20.53 -8.17
CA ARG A 78 7.36 -20.54 -7.67
C ARG A 78 6.76 -19.12 -7.66
N ARG A 79 7.53 -18.14 -7.20
CA ARG A 79 7.09 -16.75 -6.96
C ARG A 79 7.53 -15.79 -8.06
N LYS A 80 8.71 -16.00 -8.62
CA LYS A 80 9.34 -15.12 -9.62
C LYS A 80 8.51 -14.86 -10.87
N PRO A 81 7.76 -15.83 -11.44
CA PRO A 81 6.92 -15.55 -12.62
C PRO A 81 5.89 -14.45 -12.36
N TYR A 82 5.21 -14.49 -11.20
CA TYR A 82 4.21 -13.49 -10.82
C TYR A 82 4.83 -12.13 -10.59
N LEU A 83 6.00 -12.10 -9.92
CA LEU A 83 6.78 -10.89 -9.72
C LEU A 83 7.10 -10.20 -11.05
N LEU A 84 7.59 -10.95 -12.01
CA LEU A 84 7.99 -10.44 -13.33
C LEU A 84 6.79 -9.95 -14.14
N VAL A 85 5.73 -10.75 -14.22
CA VAL A 85 4.49 -10.39 -14.94
C VAL A 85 3.86 -9.13 -14.34
N GLY A 86 3.73 -9.08 -13.01
CA GLY A 86 3.21 -7.90 -12.33
C GLY A 86 4.04 -6.64 -12.62
N ALA A 87 5.38 -6.75 -12.55
CA ALA A 87 6.26 -5.62 -12.83
C ALA A 87 6.18 -5.15 -14.29
N ILE A 88 6.13 -6.05 -15.26
CA ILE A 88 6.01 -5.69 -16.70
C ILE A 88 4.69 -4.95 -16.96
N ILE A 89 3.57 -5.47 -16.44
CA ILE A 89 2.27 -4.81 -16.61
C ILE A 89 2.28 -3.44 -15.90
N ALA A 90 2.82 -3.35 -14.68
CA ALA A 90 2.93 -2.10 -13.95
C ALA A 90 3.72 -1.03 -14.72
N VAL A 91 4.86 -1.41 -15.32
CA VAL A 91 5.67 -0.52 -16.17
C VAL A 91 4.86 0.01 -17.35
N LEU A 92 4.18 -0.87 -18.09
CA LEU A 92 3.35 -0.45 -19.24
C LEU A 92 2.27 0.55 -18.81
N VAL A 93 1.61 0.29 -17.70
CA VAL A 93 0.55 1.16 -17.20
C VAL A 93 1.11 2.48 -16.64
N MET A 94 2.27 2.47 -15.99
CA MET A 94 2.95 3.69 -15.55
C MET A 94 3.35 4.60 -16.73
N LEU A 95 3.55 4.05 -17.91
CA LEU A 95 3.76 4.83 -19.13
C LEU A 95 2.44 5.39 -19.69
N LEU A 96 1.32 4.73 -19.49
CA LEU A 96 0.02 5.10 -20.04
C LEU A 96 -0.75 6.09 -19.14
N LEU A 97 -0.83 5.83 -17.84
CA LEU A 97 -1.68 6.59 -16.91
C LEU A 97 -1.43 8.11 -16.92
N PRO A 98 -0.19 8.63 -16.83
CA PRO A 98 0.03 10.07 -16.81
C PRO A 98 -0.21 10.73 -18.18
N ASN A 99 -0.34 9.95 -19.26
CA ASN A 99 -0.63 10.44 -20.60
C ASN A 99 -2.13 10.46 -20.95
N ALA A 100 -3.01 10.12 -20.03
CA ALA A 100 -4.46 10.07 -20.27
C ALA A 100 -5.02 11.35 -20.91
N GLY A 101 -4.57 12.52 -20.44
CA GLY A 101 -4.98 13.82 -20.98
C GLY A 101 -4.39 14.16 -22.36
N SER A 102 -3.29 13.52 -22.75
CA SER A 102 -2.60 13.80 -24.03
C SER A 102 -3.16 12.99 -25.22
N LEU A 103 -4.05 12.03 -24.96
CA LEU A 103 -4.58 11.11 -25.99
C LEU A 103 -5.70 11.74 -26.86
N ASN A 104 -5.94 13.04 -26.75
CA ASN A 104 -7.00 13.75 -27.50
C ASN A 104 -8.37 13.07 -27.45
N LEU A 105 -8.70 12.43 -26.35
CA LEU A 105 -9.98 11.78 -26.14
C LEU A 105 -11.10 12.85 -26.06
N SER A 106 -12.27 12.54 -26.60
CA SER A 106 -13.38 13.48 -26.64
C SER A 106 -13.76 13.99 -25.24
N LYS A 107 -13.57 15.31 -25.00
CA LYS A 107 -14.00 15.95 -23.75
C LYS A 107 -15.53 16.06 -23.66
N ALA A 108 -16.21 16.06 -24.83
CA ALA A 108 -17.67 16.16 -24.92
C ALA A 108 -18.40 14.85 -24.56
N TRP A 109 -17.67 13.71 -24.56
CA TRP A 109 -18.27 12.44 -24.19
C TRP A 109 -18.25 12.29 -22.66
N LEU A 110 -19.44 12.22 -22.07
CA LEU A 110 -19.64 12.05 -20.64
C LEU A 110 -20.44 10.77 -20.38
N PHE A 111 -19.91 9.90 -19.55
CA PHE A 111 -20.62 8.72 -19.06
C PHE A 111 -20.46 8.64 -17.54
N LEU A 112 -21.58 8.53 -16.82
CA LEU A 112 -21.60 8.57 -15.34
C LEU A 112 -20.86 9.78 -14.73
N GLY A 113 -20.89 10.94 -15.40
CA GLY A 113 -20.22 12.16 -14.95
C GLY A 113 -18.72 12.21 -15.19
N LEU A 114 -18.12 11.20 -15.83
CA LEU A 114 -16.69 11.13 -16.15
C LEU A 114 -16.48 11.32 -17.65
N ASN A 115 -15.47 12.12 -18.03
CA ASN A 115 -15.05 12.26 -19.41
C ASN A 115 -14.18 11.06 -19.87
N ALA A 116 -13.93 10.98 -21.18
CA ALA A 116 -13.17 9.85 -21.75
C ALA A 116 -11.74 9.73 -21.19
N ALA A 117 -11.06 10.84 -20.88
CA ALA A 117 -9.72 10.83 -20.29
C ALA A 117 -9.76 10.30 -18.85
N MET A 118 -10.78 10.66 -18.07
CA MET A 118 -10.97 10.10 -16.72
C MET A 118 -11.24 8.60 -16.76
N TRP A 119 -12.07 8.12 -17.70
CA TRP A 119 -12.31 6.68 -17.88
C TRP A 119 -11.04 5.93 -18.26
N PHE A 120 -10.24 6.48 -19.17
CA PHE A 120 -8.95 5.90 -19.51
C PHE A 120 -8.02 5.86 -18.29
N GLY A 121 -7.95 6.96 -17.53
CA GLY A 121 -7.19 7.03 -16.28
C GLY A 121 -7.68 6.00 -15.25
N LEU A 122 -9.00 5.83 -15.09
CA LEU A 122 -9.62 4.87 -14.18
C LEU A 122 -9.26 3.42 -14.55
N PHE A 123 -9.38 3.04 -15.81
CA PHE A 123 -8.96 1.72 -16.28
C PHE A 123 -7.45 1.51 -16.09
N SER A 124 -6.63 2.51 -16.42
CA SER A 124 -5.20 2.45 -16.18
C SER A 124 -4.90 2.27 -14.69
N LEU A 125 -5.62 2.95 -13.80
CA LEU A 125 -5.45 2.81 -12.36
C LEU A 125 -5.80 1.40 -11.87
N ILE A 126 -6.90 0.79 -12.36
CA ILE A 126 -7.26 -0.61 -12.05
C ILE A 126 -6.12 -1.56 -12.42
N PHE A 127 -5.56 -1.41 -13.62
CA PHE A 127 -4.45 -2.26 -14.07
C PHE A 127 -3.17 -1.99 -13.28
N LEU A 128 -2.90 -0.73 -12.91
CA LEU A 128 -1.75 -0.37 -12.09
C LEU A 128 -1.83 -1.01 -10.71
N ASP A 129 -2.97 -0.83 -10.02
CA ASP A 129 -3.18 -1.42 -8.70
C ASP A 129 -3.12 -2.94 -8.73
N THR A 130 -3.76 -3.56 -9.72
CA THR A 130 -3.71 -5.01 -9.93
C THR A 130 -2.27 -5.48 -10.10
N SER A 131 -1.52 -4.86 -10.99
CA SER A 131 -0.16 -5.26 -11.33
C SER A 131 0.84 -5.01 -10.19
N ILE A 132 0.72 -3.90 -9.47
CA ILE A 132 1.52 -3.63 -8.27
C ILE A 132 1.26 -4.70 -7.20
N ASN A 133 0.00 -5.08 -6.96
CA ASN A 133 -0.35 -6.12 -6.00
C ASN A 133 0.14 -7.51 -6.45
N ILE A 134 0.10 -7.81 -7.75
CA ILE A 134 0.68 -9.05 -8.32
C ILE A 134 2.20 -9.10 -8.06
N ALA A 135 2.92 -7.97 -8.25
CA ALA A 135 4.36 -7.91 -8.03
C ALA A 135 4.73 -7.90 -6.53
N MET A 136 3.94 -7.22 -5.69
CA MET A 136 4.23 -7.03 -4.28
C MET A 136 4.09 -8.32 -3.46
N GLN A 137 3.07 -9.12 -3.74
CA GLN A 137 2.76 -10.31 -2.95
C GLN A 137 3.88 -11.36 -2.94
N PRO A 138 4.53 -11.69 -4.08
CA PRO A 138 5.67 -12.60 -4.10
C PRO A 138 6.82 -12.18 -3.17
N PHE A 139 7.14 -10.90 -3.05
CA PHE A 139 8.20 -10.43 -2.15
C PHE A 139 7.93 -10.78 -0.68
N LYS A 140 6.70 -10.57 -0.23
CA LYS A 140 6.31 -10.93 1.14
C LYS A 140 6.40 -12.44 1.36
N MET A 141 6.02 -13.23 0.36
CA MET A 141 6.00 -14.68 0.44
C MET A 141 7.39 -15.29 0.33
N MET A 142 8.27 -14.76 -0.51
CA MET A 142 9.66 -15.25 -0.65
C MET A 142 10.44 -15.15 0.67
N VAL A 143 10.21 -14.10 1.48
CA VAL A 143 10.80 -14.03 2.83
C VAL A 143 10.30 -15.18 3.69
N GLY A 144 9.01 -15.49 3.65
CA GLY A 144 8.44 -16.63 4.37
C GLY A 144 8.94 -17.98 3.89
N ASP A 145 9.12 -18.13 2.57
CA ASP A 145 9.51 -19.39 1.93
C ASP A 145 11.01 -19.71 2.09
N MET A 146 11.89 -18.69 2.10
CA MET A 146 13.34 -18.88 1.94
C MET A 146 14.18 -18.52 3.19
N VAL A 147 13.59 -17.82 4.16
CA VAL A 147 14.32 -17.31 5.32
C VAL A 147 14.00 -18.11 6.56
N THR A 148 15.04 -18.49 7.33
CA THR A 148 14.86 -19.21 8.60
C THR A 148 14.15 -18.35 9.65
N GLU A 149 13.44 -18.96 10.61
CA GLU A 149 12.70 -18.23 11.66
C GLU A 149 13.58 -17.21 12.38
N GLU A 150 14.84 -17.57 12.67
CA GLU A 150 15.82 -16.72 13.36
C GLU A 150 16.15 -15.46 12.55
N GLN A 151 16.13 -15.54 11.20
CA GLN A 151 16.48 -14.44 10.31
C GLN A 151 15.28 -13.65 9.80
N LYS A 152 14.04 -14.10 10.04
CA LYS A 152 12.83 -13.43 9.54
C LYS A 152 12.74 -11.97 9.98
N THR A 153 13.10 -11.68 11.23
CA THR A 153 13.11 -10.30 11.74
C THR A 153 14.05 -9.40 10.93
N LEU A 154 15.26 -9.89 10.63
CA LEU A 154 16.23 -9.16 9.81
C LEU A 154 15.71 -8.96 8.38
N ALA A 155 15.13 -10.01 7.78
CA ALA A 155 14.63 -9.96 6.42
C ALA A 155 13.44 -8.98 6.26
N TYR A 156 12.46 -9.01 7.17
CA TYR A 156 11.36 -8.05 7.15
C TYR A 156 11.78 -6.63 7.50
N SER A 157 12.78 -6.45 8.37
CA SER A 157 13.35 -5.13 8.65
C SER A 157 14.05 -4.56 7.40
N THR A 158 14.82 -5.37 6.69
CA THR A 158 15.45 -5.00 5.41
C THR A 158 14.39 -4.65 4.36
N GLN A 159 13.31 -5.44 4.27
CA GLN A 159 12.18 -5.18 3.38
C GLN A 159 11.51 -3.84 3.72
N SER A 160 11.25 -3.59 5.00
CA SER A 160 10.65 -2.32 5.46
C SER A 160 11.56 -1.13 5.18
N PHE A 161 12.87 -1.26 5.36
CA PHE A 161 13.83 -0.22 5.01
C PHE A 161 13.77 0.12 3.51
N LEU A 162 13.86 -0.89 2.65
CA LEU A 162 13.79 -0.70 1.19
C LEU A 162 12.43 -0.15 0.74
N CYS A 163 11.34 -0.54 1.40
CA CYS A 163 10.01 -0.01 1.19
C CYS A 163 9.97 1.51 1.44
N ASN A 164 10.43 1.93 2.63
CA ASN A 164 10.44 3.36 2.99
C ASN A 164 11.39 4.18 2.12
N ALA A 165 12.57 3.62 1.79
CA ALA A 165 13.51 4.26 0.88
C ALA A 165 12.90 4.44 -0.52
N GLY A 166 12.25 3.40 -1.09
CA GLY A 166 11.57 3.50 -2.38
C GLY A 166 10.46 4.54 -2.37
N SER A 167 9.65 4.56 -1.30
CA SER A 167 8.59 5.55 -1.14
C SER A 167 9.14 6.98 -1.09
N LEU A 168 10.24 7.21 -0.37
CA LEU A 168 10.89 8.51 -0.28
C LEU A 168 11.32 9.02 -1.68
N PHE A 169 11.99 8.17 -2.47
CA PHE A 169 12.39 8.53 -3.83
C PHE A 169 11.17 8.82 -4.72
N GLY A 170 10.14 7.96 -4.68
CA GLY A 170 8.93 8.15 -5.46
C GLY A 170 8.22 9.47 -5.14
N TYR A 171 8.12 9.83 -3.86
CA TYR A 171 7.51 11.08 -3.43
C TYR A 171 8.28 12.32 -3.90
N LEU A 172 9.60 12.26 -3.95
CA LEU A 172 10.43 13.42 -4.30
C LEU A 172 10.66 13.60 -5.81
N PHE A 173 10.32 12.63 -6.66
CA PHE A 173 10.58 12.72 -8.09
C PHE A 173 9.93 13.94 -8.77
N PRO A 174 8.64 14.30 -8.57
CA PRO A 174 8.07 15.44 -9.27
C PRO A 174 8.75 16.76 -8.95
N ILE A 175 9.12 17.00 -7.68
CA ILE A 175 9.84 18.21 -7.30
C ILE A 175 11.29 18.20 -7.81
N PHE A 176 11.96 17.05 -7.78
CA PHE A 176 13.30 16.90 -8.32
C PHE A 176 13.35 17.21 -9.82
N PHE A 177 12.41 16.66 -10.60
CA PHE A 177 12.33 16.94 -12.03
C PHE A 177 12.01 18.41 -12.33
N THR A 178 11.18 19.04 -11.51
CA THR A 178 10.92 20.48 -11.62
C THR A 178 12.19 21.28 -11.31
N TRP A 179 12.94 20.88 -10.30
CA TRP A 179 14.17 21.57 -9.92
C TRP A 179 15.27 21.50 -11.00
N ILE A 180 15.37 20.43 -11.74
CA ILE A 180 16.30 20.31 -12.89
C ILE A 180 15.75 20.92 -14.18
N GLY A 181 14.61 21.66 -14.13
CA GLY A 181 14.09 22.45 -15.24
C GLY A 181 13.00 21.76 -16.07
N ILE A 182 12.47 20.60 -15.67
CA ILE A 182 11.33 19.99 -16.37
C ILE A 182 10.05 20.73 -16.00
N ALA A 183 9.27 21.11 -17.01
CA ALA A 183 8.05 21.91 -16.83
C ALA A 183 7.04 21.22 -15.90
N ASN A 184 6.59 21.97 -14.89
CA ASN A 184 5.56 21.56 -13.93
C ASN A 184 4.17 22.12 -14.28
N THR A 185 4.04 22.78 -15.41
CA THR A 185 2.79 23.29 -15.97
C THR A 185 2.52 22.66 -17.32
N ALA A 186 1.24 22.55 -17.67
CA ALA A 186 0.77 21.99 -18.92
C ALA A 186 -0.54 22.67 -19.34
N PRO A 187 -0.99 22.54 -20.59
CA PRO A 187 -2.33 22.95 -21.02
C PRO A 187 -3.42 22.26 -20.17
N GLU A 188 -4.59 22.88 -20.10
CA GLU A 188 -5.75 22.33 -19.38
C GLU A 188 -6.06 20.89 -19.81
N GLY A 189 -6.27 20.00 -18.86
CA GLY A 189 -6.55 18.59 -19.09
C GLY A 189 -5.32 17.73 -19.39
N VAL A 190 -4.12 18.30 -19.37
CA VAL A 190 -2.85 17.58 -19.62
C VAL A 190 -2.01 17.55 -18.35
N VAL A 191 -1.51 16.38 -18.00
CA VAL A 191 -0.64 16.19 -16.83
C VAL A 191 0.74 16.84 -17.08
N PRO A 192 1.31 17.58 -16.11
CA PRO A 192 2.62 18.21 -16.27
C PRO A 192 3.74 17.22 -16.57
N LYS A 193 4.72 17.66 -17.37
CA LYS A 193 5.87 16.83 -17.77
C LYS A 193 6.69 16.35 -16.57
N SER A 194 6.79 17.12 -15.48
CA SER A 194 7.47 16.70 -14.25
C SER A 194 6.85 15.42 -13.66
N VAL A 195 5.53 15.30 -13.67
CA VAL A 195 4.81 14.09 -13.23
C VAL A 195 5.00 12.95 -14.23
N ILE A 196 4.85 13.22 -15.53
CA ILE A 196 5.03 12.21 -16.59
C ILE A 196 6.42 11.57 -16.49
N TRP A 197 7.48 12.38 -16.41
CA TRP A 197 8.84 11.89 -16.25
C TRP A 197 9.07 11.14 -14.94
N SER A 198 8.40 11.54 -13.85
CA SER A 198 8.45 10.81 -12.58
C SER A 198 7.94 9.39 -12.73
N PHE A 199 6.83 9.20 -13.44
CA PHE A 199 6.29 7.88 -13.72
C PHE A 199 7.19 7.07 -14.67
N TYR A 200 7.78 7.69 -15.69
CA TYR A 200 8.68 7.01 -16.64
C TYR A 200 9.96 6.51 -15.98
N ILE A 201 10.61 7.36 -15.20
CA ILE A 201 11.84 6.98 -14.48
C ILE A 201 11.50 6.00 -13.35
N GLY A 202 10.38 6.21 -12.64
CA GLY A 202 9.88 5.25 -11.66
C GLY A 202 9.63 3.86 -12.27
N ALA A 203 9.03 3.79 -13.47
CA ALA A 203 8.82 2.56 -14.20
C ALA A 203 10.15 1.88 -14.60
N ALA A 204 11.13 2.66 -15.08
CA ALA A 204 12.45 2.15 -15.41
C ALA A 204 13.17 1.57 -14.18
N ILE A 205 13.12 2.27 -13.04
CA ILE A 205 13.71 1.78 -11.79
C ILE A 205 12.97 0.54 -11.29
N LEU A 206 11.64 0.52 -11.35
CA LEU A 206 10.83 -0.64 -10.97
C LEU A 206 11.31 -1.90 -11.70
N ILE A 207 11.37 -1.84 -13.04
CA ILE A 207 11.74 -3.03 -13.82
C ILE A 207 13.20 -3.44 -13.59
N LEU A 208 14.12 -2.48 -13.46
CA LEU A 208 15.53 -2.77 -13.18
C LEU A 208 15.71 -3.44 -11.81
N CYS A 209 15.03 -2.94 -10.76
CA CYS A 209 15.09 -3.53 -9.42
C CYS A 209 14.47 -4.93 -9.38
N VAL A 210 13.35 -5.13 -10.08
CA VAL A 210 12.71 -6.44 -10.19
C VAL A 210 13.57 -7.42 -10.95
N LEU A 211 14.13 -7.02 -12.09
CA LEU A 211 15.07 -7.85 -12.86
C LEU A 211 16.32 -8.21 -12.06
N TYR A 212 16.86 -7.25 -11.30
CA TYR A 212 17.98 -7.53 -10.39
C TYR A 212 17.65 -8.66 -9.43
N THR A 213 16.52 -8.55 -8.69
CA THR A 213 16.09 -9.63 -7.79
C THR A 213 15.80 -10.92 -8.54
N PHE A 214 15.15 -10.84 -9.70
CA PHE A 214 14.83 -12.00 -10.54
C PHE A 214 16.06 -12.82 -10.92
N PHE A 215 17.16 -12.18 -11.30
CA PHE A 215 18.41 -12.86 -11.70
C PHE A 215 19.28 -13.25 -10.51
N LYS A 216 19.31 -12.46 -9.43
CA LYS A 216 20.17 -12.71 -8.28
C LYS A 216 19.61 -13.74 -7.30
N VAL A 217 18.29 -13.86 -7.19
CA VAL A 217 17.64 -14.80 -6.28
C VAL A 217 17.38 -16.11 -7.00
N LYS A 218 17.82 -17.21 -6.40
CA LYS A 218 17.47 -18.57 -6.83
C LYS A 218 16.45 -19.12 -5.84
N GLU A 219 15.22 -19.32 -6.28
CA GLU A 219 14.21 -20.00 -5.47
C GLU A 219 14.56 -21.48 -5.28
N MET A 220 14.11 -22.05 -4.18
CA MET A 220 14.23 -23.48 -3.89
C MET A 220 13.42 -24.29 -4.90
N ASN A 221 13.95 -25.44 -5.27
CA ASN A 221 13.17 -26.44 -6.00
C ASN A 221 12.16 -27.13 -5.06
N PRO A 222 11.20 -27.93 -5.56
CA PRO A 222 10.19 -28.57 -4.72
C PRO A 222 10.76 -29.44 -3.61
N GLN A 223 11.87 -30.13 -3.89
CA GLN A 223 12.54 -31.01 -2.91
C GLN A 223 13.24 -30.19 -1.81
N GLU A 224 14.04 -29.21 -2.22
CA GLU A 224 14.70 -28.28 -1.28
C GLU A 224 13.68 -27.55 -0.40
N TYR A 225 12.52 -27.16 -0.97
CA TYR A 225 11.44 -26.51 -0.22
C TYR A 225 10.82 -27.46 0.82
N ALA A 226 10.54 -28.71 0.45
CA ALA A 226 9.99 -29.70 1.36
C ALA A 226 10.96 -30.00 2.52
N GLU A 227 12.24 -30.19 2.22
CA GLU A 227 13.29 -30.39 3.24
C GLU A 227 13.42 -29.19 4.17
N PHE A 228 13.41 -27.97 3.62
CA PHE A 228 13.53 -26.73 4.39
C PHE A 228 12.35 -26.54 5.34
N HIS A 229 11.13 -26.90 4.93
CA HIS A 229 9.92 -26.76 5.75
C HIS A 229 9.59 -28.01 6.57
N GLY A 230 10.37 -29.10 6.45
CA GLY A 230 10.11 -30.36 7.14
C GLY A 230 8.84 -31.07 6.67
N ILE A 231 8.47 -30.89 5.41
CA ILE A 231 7.31 -31.54 4.77
C ILE A 231 7.79 -32.91 4.30
N GLN A 232 7.23 -34.00 4.83
CA GLN A 232 7.47 -35.33 4.32
C GLN A 232 6.81 -35.45 2.93
N MET A 233 7.61 -35.58 1.89
CA MET A 233 7.08 -36.03 0.60
C MET A 233 6.69 -37.50 0.77
N ALA A 234 5.41 -37.80 0.54
CA ALA A 234 4.97 -39.21 0.49
C ALA A 234 5.85 -39.92 -0.56
N ASP A 235 6.66 -40.86 -0.11
CA ASP A 235 7.41 -41.74 -1.02
C ASP A 235 6.44 -42.38 -1.97
N GLN A 236 6.56 -42.05 -3.26
CA GLN A 236 5.98 -42.86 -4.33
C GLN A 236 6.80 -44.16 -4.42
N VAL A 237 6.56 -45.06 -3.48
CA VAL A 237 6.95 -46.46 -3.62
C VAL A 237 5.66 -47.25 -3.81
N GLY A 238 5.33 -47.50 -5.05
CA GLY A 238 4.23 -48.35 -5.47
C GLY A 238 4.32 -48.53 -6.95
N HIS A 239 5.16 -49.51 -7.41
CA HIS A 239 5.04 -50.09 -8.73
C HIS A 239 3.60 -50.56 -8.92
N ASP A 240 2.89 -49.94 -9.85
CA ASP A 240 2.05 -50.70 -10.77
C ASP A 240 1.83 -49.89 -12.06
N ALA A 241 2.19 -50.52 -13.13
CA ALA A 241 2.06 -50.00 -14.49
C ALA A 241 0.58 -49.93 -14.90
N GLY A 242 0.17 -48.81 -15.42
CA GLY A 242 -1.03 -48.71 -16.25
C GLY A 242 -2.12 -47.79 -15.71
N GLN A 243 -1.92 -46.46 -15.88
CA GLN A 243 -2.98 -45.59 -16.39
C GLN A 243 -2.41 -44.17 -16.53
N VAL A 244 -2.36 -43.67 -17.74
CA VAL A 244 -2.03 -42.29 -18.08
C VAL A 244 -3.19 -41.44 -17.64
N GLY A 245 -3.05 -40.82 -16.46
CA GLY A 245 -3.91 -39.75 -15.97
C GLY A 245 -3.05 -38.52 -15.69
N HIS A 246 -3.30 -37.45 -16.41
CA HIS A 246 -2.76 -36.14 -16.10
C HIS A 246 -3.23 -35.70 -14.69
N ASP A 247 -2.52 -36.10 -13.65
CA ASP A 247 -2.72 -35.59 -12.33
C ASP A 247 -1.53 -34.72 -11.97
N ASN A 248 -1.77 -33.39 -12.05
CA ASN A 248 -0.84 -32.38 -11.56
C ASN A 248 -0.63 -32.63 -10.06
N GLY A 249 0.60 -32.98 -9.69
CA GLY A 249 0.98 -33.29 -8.31
C GLY A 249 0.55 -32.22 -7.33
N VAL A 250 -0.62 -32.43 -6.74
CA VAL A 250 -1.12 -31.65 -5.62
C VAL A 250 -0.30 -32.08 -4.42
N MET A 251 0.60 -31.20 -3.95
CA MET A 251 1.19 -31.34 -2.62
C MET A 251 0.07 -31.57 -1.61
N PRO A 252 0.19 -32.49 -0.66
CA PRO A 252 -0.78 -32.58 0.43
C PRO A 252 -0.78 -31.23 1.16
N GLY A 253 -1.76 -30.43 0.82
CA GLY A 253 -2.06 -29.23 1.57
C GLY A 253 -2.35 -29.70 2.99
N ASN A 254 -1.80 -29.01 3.95
CA ASN A 254 -2.09 -29.14 5.36
C ASN A 254 -3.62 -29.23 5.53
N ASP A 255 -4.18 -30.44 5.63
CA ASP A 255 -5.57 -30.71 5.99
C ASP A 255 -5.82 -30.42 7.49
N ARG A 256 -5.27 -29.32 7.95
CA ARG A 256 -5.85 -28.63 9.10
C ARG A 256 -7.16 -28.07 8.60
N ALA A 257 -8.26 -28.64 9.04
CA ALA A 257 -9.62 -28.30 8.71
C ALA A 257 -9.70 -26.79 8.42
N SER A 258 -9.89 -26.42 7.15
CA SER A 258 -10.03 -25.02 6.79
C SER A 258 -11.33 -24.53 7.38
N ALA A 259 -11.27 -23.96 8.59
CA ALA A 259 -12.43 -23.36 9.20
C ALA A 259 -13.00 -22.35 8.20
N SER A 260 -14.28 -22.46 7.89
CA SER A 260 -14.94 -21.53 6.98
C SER A 260 -14.68 -20.10 7.45
N PHE A 261 -14.48 -19.18 6.51
CA PHE A 261 -14.33 -17.74 6.76
C PHE A 261 -15.40 -17.22 7.75
N ILE A 262 -16.65 -17.63 7.57
CA ILE A 262 -17.78 -17.26 8.44
C ILE A 262 -17.59 -17.82 9.85
N THR A 263 -17.10 -19.05 9.97
CA THR A 263 -16.84 -19.68 11.27
C THR A 263 -15.73 -18.94 12.03
N LEU A 264 -14.64 -18.57 11.34
CA LEU A 264 -13.56 -17.79 11.94
C LEU A 264 -14.04 -16.42 12.41
N LEU A 265 -14.87 -15.72 11.62
CA LEU A 265 -15.44 -14.44 12.03
C LEU A 265 -16.35 -14.57 13.25
N ARG A 266 -17.18 -15.61 13.32
CA ARG A 266 -18.06 -15.85 14.49
C ARG A 266 -17.29 -16.19 15.76
N GLN A 267 -16.15 -16.87 15.63
CA GLN A 267 -15.28 -17.27 16.73
C GLN A 267 -14.17 -16.27 17.03
N ALA A 268 -14.11 -15.15 16.27
CA ALA A 268 -13.06 -14.15 16.43
C ALA A 268 -13.06 -13.55 17.85
N PRO A 269 -11.89 -13.41 18.47
CA PRO A 269 -11.78 -12.82 19.80
C PRO A 269 -12.31 -11.38 19.79
N LYS A 270 -12.81 -10.90 20.93
CA LYS A 270 -13.29 -9.51 21.06
C LYS A 270 -12.23 -8.48 20.62
N THR A 271 -10.97 -8.78 20.87
CA THR A 271 -9.84 -7.94 20.46
C THR A 271 -9.79 -7.77 18.94
N PHE A 272 -10.11 -8.80 18.14
CA PHE A 272 -10.17 -8.68 16.68
C PHE A 272 -11.14 -7.58 16.24
N TRP A 273 -12.34 -7.56 16.81
CA TRP A 273 -13.38 -6.57 16.46
C TRP A 273 -13.07 -5.18 16.99
N THR A 274 -12.56 -5.09 18.23
CA THR A 274 -12.23 -3.77 18.82
C THR A 274 -11.04 -3.12 18.15
N VAL A 275 -9.99 -3.90 17.82
CA VAL A 275 -8.86 -3.41 17.02
C VAL A 275 -9.31 -3.06 15.60
N GLY A 276 -10.17 -3.90 14.99
CA GLY A 276 -10.77 -3.62 13.68
C GLY A 276 -11.54 -2.29 13.67
N LEU A 277 -12.29 -1.99 14.74
CA LEU A 277 -12.99 -0.70 14.86
C LEU A 277 -12.03 0.49 14.93
N VAL A 278 -10.92 0.38 15.68
CA VAL A 278 -9.88 1.43 15.69
C VAL A 278 -9.29 1.60 14.29
N GLN A 279 -8.96 0.50 13.62
CA GLN A 279 -8.44 0.50 12.25
C GLN A 279 -9.41 1.15 11.27
N PHE A 280 -10.72 0.97 11.46
CA PHE A 280 -11.73 1.61 10.62
C PHE A 280 -11.55 3.12 10.57
N PHE A 281 -11.48 3.77 11.72
CA PHE A 281 -11.31 5.23 11.77
C PHE A 281 -9.92 5.69 11.31
N CYS A 282 -8.88 4.94 11.65
CA CYS A 282 -7.52 5.26 11.23
C CYS A 282 -7.37 5.24 9.69
N TRP A 283 -7.77 4.14 9.05
CA TRP A 283 -7.63 4.00 7.60
C TRP A 283 -8.52 4.96 6.82
N ALA A 284 -9.71 5.25 7.33
CA ALA A 284 -10.59 6.27 6.76
C ALA A 284 -9.94 7.68 6.81
N ALA A 285 -9.30 8.04 7.94
CA ALA A 285 -8.60 9.31 8.09
C ALA A 285 -7.44 9.45 7.08
N PHE A 286 -6.62 8.40 6.95
CA PHE A 286 -5.49 8.42 6.00
C PHE A 286 -5.94 8.39 4.54
N LEU A 287 -7.06 7.74 4.23
CA LEU A 287 -7.62 7.82 2.88
C LEU A 287 -7.98 9.27 2.52
N TYR A 288 -8.63 9.99 3.43
CA TYR A 288 -8.95 11.41 3.20
C TYR A 288 -7.70 12.27 3.06
N MET A 289 -6.63 11.96 3.79
CA MET A 289 -5.33 12.60 3.57
C MET A 289 -4.87 12.40 2.11
N TRP A 290 -4.75 11.17 1.64
CA TRP A 290 -4.28 10.91 0.28
C TRP A 290 -5.18 11.54 -0.79
N THR A 291 -6.49 11.54 -0.55
CA THR A 291 -7.46 12.09 -1.50
C THR A 291 -7.39 13.61 -1.60
N TYR A 292 -7.33 14.30 -0.46
CA TYR A 292 -7.61 15.74 -0.42
C TYR A 292 -6.39 16.62 -0.13
N THR A 293 -5.19 16.06 0.14
CA THR A 293 -4.01 16.87 0.49
C THR A 293 -3.69 17.90 -0.58
N ASN A 294 -3.66 17.51 -1.86
CA ASN A 294 -3.27 18.44 -2.93
C ASN A 294 -4.19 19.67 -2.98
N GLY A 295 -5.49 19.47 -3.07
CA GLY A 295 -6.42 20.58 -3.11
C GLY A 295 -6.51 21.36 -1.81
N ALA A 296 -6.32 20.71 -0.65
CA ALA A 296 -6.31 21.39 0.64
C ALA A 296 -5.14 22.37 0.76
N ILE A 297 -3.92 21.91 0.46
CA ILE A 297 -2.74 22.79 0.55
C ILE A 297 -2.71 23.81 -0.58
N ALA A 298 -3.17 23.46 -1.80
CA ALA A 298 -3.29 24.41 -2.91
C ALA A 298 -4.19 25.58 -2.52
N LYS A 299 -5.33 25.32 -1.88
CA LYS A 299 -6.24 26.37 -1.42
C LYS A 299 -5.64 27.19 -0.29
N ASN A 300 -5.08 26.53 0.76
CA ASN A 300 -4.66 27.21 1.99
C ASN A 300 -3.32 27.94 1.83
N VAL A 301 -2.37 27.40 1.07
CA VAL A 301 -1.00 27.92 0.97
C VAL A 301 -0.80 28.71 -0.33
N TRP A 302 -1.35 28.25 -1.46
CA TRP A 302 -1.20 28.89 -2.76
C TRP A 302 -2.44 29.68 -3.19
N GLY A 303 -3.53 29.63 -2.42
CA GLY A 303 -4.74 30.44 -2.68
C GLY A 303 -5.54 30.05 -3.92
N THR A 304 -5.31 28.84 -4.47
CA THR A 304 -5.96 28.38 -5.71
C THR A 304 -6.73 27.07 -5.53
N THR A 305 -7.80 26.94 -6.32
CA THR A 305 -8.53 25.68 -6.50
C THR A 305 -8.52 25.21 -7.94
N ASP A 306 -7.93 25.99 -8.84
CA ASP A 306 -7.83 25.69 -10.25
C ASP A 306 -6.71 24.67 -10.53
N ALA A 307 -7.07 23.45 -10.88
CA ALA A 307 -6.16 22.35 -11.15
C ALA A 307 -5.22 22.61 -12.36
N ALA A 308 -5.57 23.52 -13.27
CA ALA A 308 -4.73 23.91 -14.40
C ALA A 308 -3.67 24.96 -14.04
N SER A 309 -3.82 25.64 -12.89
CA SER A 309 -2.92 26.71 -12.48
C SER A 309 -1.52 26.19 -12.10
N ALA A 310 -0.50 27.02 -12.31
CA ALA A 310 0.87 26.74 -11.91
C ALA A 310 0.99 26.51 -10.39
N ASP A 311 0.25 27.27 -9.61
CA ASP A 311 0.20 27.20 -8.15
C ASP A 311 -0.37 25.88 -7.65
N TYR A 312 -1.42 25.36 -8.27
CA TYR A 312 -1.96 24.04 -7.96
C TYR A 312 -0.95 22.93 -8.26
N GLN A 313 -0.22 23.05 -9.35
CA GLN A 313 0.80 22.09 -9.73
C GLN A 313 2.05 22.20 -8.82
N ALA A 314 2.38 23.40 -8.33
CA ALA A 314 3.41 23.59 -7.30
C ALA A 314 3.02 22.93 -5.96
N ALA A 315 1.76 23.11 -5.54
CA ALA A 315 1.20 22.40 -4.39
C ALA A 315 1.29 20.87 -4.57
N GLY A 316 1.02 20.35 -5.78
CA GLY A 316 1.15 18.93 -6.10
C GLY A 316 2.58 18.39 -5.91
N ASN A 317 3.61 19.14 -6.28
CA ASN A 317 4.99 18.77 -5.99
C ASN A 317 5.27 18.77 -4.47
N TRP A 318 4.68 19.73 -3.75
CA TRP A 318 4.85 19.84 -2.30
C TRP A 318 4.17 18.69 -1.54
N VAL A 319 3.10 18.09 -2.08
CA VAL A 319 2.51 16.85 -1.53
C VAL A 319 3.55 15.75 -1.37
N GLY A 320 4.39 15.54 -2.38
CA GLY A 320 5.48 14.55 -2.29
C GLY A 320 6.46 14.87 -1.15
N VAL A 321 6.84 16.16 -1.00
CA VAL A 321 7.76 16.59 0.06
C VAL A 321 7.16 16.33 1.45
N ILE A 322 5.92 16.73 1.70
CA ILE A 322 5.28 16.55 3.01
C ILE A 322 4.99 15.08 3.32
N PHE A 323 4.73 14.22 2.33
CA PHE A 323 4.63 12.78 2.52
C PHE A 323 5.98 12.14 2.84
N ALA A 324 7.08 12.65 2.27
CA ALA A 324 8.43 12.27 2.68
C ALA A 324 8.71 12.65 4.14
N ILE A 325 8.31 13.86 4.56
CA ILE A 325 8.40 14.31 5.96
C ILE A 325 7.54 13.45 6.90
N GLN A 326 6.33 13.07 6.47
CA GLN A 326 5.49 12.12 7.21
C GLN A 326 6.20 10.77 7.41
N ALA A 327 6.86 10.24 6.38
CA ALA A 327 7.62 8.99 6.48
C ALA A 327 8.78 9.11 7.48
N ILE A 328 9.50 10.25 7.48
CA ILE A 328 10.54 10.54 8.48
C ILE A 328 9.94 10.59 9.89
N GLY A 329 8.81 11.29 10.07
CA GLY A 329 8.09 11.35 11.35
C GLY A 329 7.69 9.96 11.85
N SER A 330 7.22 9.11 10.95
CA SER A 330 6.89 7.71 11.26
C SER A 330 8.11 6.90 11.72
N MET A 331 9.24 7.03 11.03
CA MET A 331 10.48 6.34 11.40
C MET A 331 10.98 6.79 12.78
N LEU A 332 10.99 8.09 13.04
CA LEU A 332 11.39 8.65 14.34
C LEU A 332 10.45 8.17 15.46
N TRP A 333 9.14 8.18 15.23
CA TRP A 333 8.17 7.74 16.22
C TRP A 333 8.22 6.23 16.48
N ALA A 334 8.55 5.43 15.48
CA ALA A 334 8.76 4.00 15.64
C ALA A 334 9.85 3.66 16.67
N LEU A 335 10.87 4.53 16.81
CA LEU A 335 11.91 4.39 17.85
C LEU A 335 11.40 4.76 19.26
N VAL A 336 10.30 5.51 19.33
CA VAL A 336 9.68 5.93 20.60
C VAL A 336 8.67 4.91 21.10
N LEU A 337 7.96 4.21 20.20
CA LEU A 337 6.90 3.25 20.54
C LEU A 337 7.32 2.19 21.57
N PRO A 338 8.51 1.57 21.51
CA PRO A 338 8.93 0.56 22.48
C PRO A 338 9.13 1.09 23.91
N ARG A 339 9.23 2.43 24.11
CA ARG A 339 9.38 3.05 25.43
C ARG A 339 8.09 3.09 26.24
N PHE A 340 6.95 2.85 25.61
CA PHE A 340 5.67 2.81 26.31
C PHE A 340 5.48 1.47 27.04
N LYS A 341 5.11 1.54 28.32
CA LYS A 341 4.84 0.35 29.15
C LYS A 341 3.58 -0.42 28.70
N LYS A 342 2.61 0.27 28.09
CA LYS A 342 1.33 -0.31 27.64
C LYS A 342 1.09 0.03 26.17
N VAL A 343 0.83 -1.00 25.37
CA VAL A 343 0.56 -0.87 23.93
C VAL A 343 -0.65 0.04 23.67
N GLN A 344 -1.71 -0.10 24.47
CA GLN A 344 -2.91 0.73 24.32
C GLN A 344 -2.59 2.23 24.58
N THR A 345 -1.76 2.54 25.57
CA THR A 345 -1.35 3.93 25.85
C THR A 345 -0.52 4.50 24.69
N ALA A 346 0.42 3.72 24.16
CA ALA A 346 1.19 4.09 22.98
C ALA A 346 0.27 4.42 21.81
N TYR A 347 -0.76 3.58 21.59
CA TYR A 347 -1.69 3.76 20.50
C TYR A 347 -2.52 5.04 20.66
N VAL A 348 -3.15 5.25 21.83
CA VAL A 348 -3.93 6.47 22.13
C VAL A 348 -3.09 7.74 21.92
N VAL A 349 -1.90 7.80 22.52
CA VAL A 349 -1.01 8.98 22.42
C VAL A 349 -0.64 9.26 20.97
N SER A 350 -0.27 8.21 20.21
CA SER A 350 0.10 8.35 18.80
C SER A 350 -1.05 8.87 17.94
N LEU A 351 -2.27 8.35 18.15
CA LEU A 351 -3.45 8.79 17.40
C LEU A 351 -3.81 10.24 17.74
N LEU A 352 -3.71 10.65 19.00
CA LEU A 352 -3.97 12.04 19.40
C LEU A 352 -2.92 13.01 18.83
N ILE A 353 -1.64 12.63 18.82
CA ILE A 353 -0.58 13.41 18.17
C ILE A 353 -0.89 13.56 16.65
N GLY A 354 -1.26 12.47 15.99
CA GLY A 354 -1.66 12.52 14.59
C GLY A 354 -2.91 13.36 14.35
N ALA A 355 -3.90 13.32 15.26
CA ALA A 355 -5.10 14.14 15.16
C ALA A 355 -4.75 15.65 15.24
N VAL A 356 -3.82 16.05 16.10
CA VAL A 356 -3.31 17.43 16.13
C VAL A 356 -2.63 17.77 14.81
N GLY A 357 -1.81 16.84 14.27
CA GLY A 357 -1.19 17.02 12.96
C GLY A 357 -2.21 17.23 11.85
N PHE A 358 -3.25 16.39 11.77
CA PHE A 358 -4.33 16.56 10.80
C PHE A 358 -5.10 17.87 10.98
N ALA A 359 -5.52 18.19 12.20
CA ALA A 359 -6.25 19.42 12.47
C ALA A 359 -5.44 20.67 12.12
N SER A 360 -4.11 20.64 12.35
CA SER A 360 -3.24 21.79 12.05
C SER A 360 -3.19 22.12 10.56
N VAL A 361 -3.30 21.14 9.66
CA VAL A 361 -3.29 21.36 8.20
C VAL A 361 -4.39 22.33 7.77
N PHE A 362 -5.55 22.30 8.43
CA PHE A 362 -6.66 23.22 8.14
C PHE A 362 -6.31 24.70 8.36
N PHE A 363 -5.47 24.99 9.35
CA PHE A 363 -5.11 26.37 9.75
C PHE A 363 -3.81 26.86 9.11
N VAL A 364 -2.97 25.95 8.59
CA VAL A 364 -1.65 26.30 8.09
C VAL A 364 -1.75 26.93 6.70
N THR A 365 -1.14 28.12 6.57
CA THR A 365 -1.04 28.90 5.32
C THR A 365 0.40 29.02 4.79
N ASN A 366 1.37 28.46 5.48
CA ASN A 366 2.77 28.46 5.09
C ASN A 366 3.26 27.03 4.79
N GLN A 367 3.84 26.84 3.63
CA GLN A 367 4.29 25.52 3.15
C GLN A 367 5.29 24.83 4.09
N TYR A 368 6.18 25.56 4.76
CA TYR A 368 7.20 25.01 5.65
C TYR A 368 6.63 24.58 7.00
N VAL A 369 5.57 25.22 7.48
CA VAL A 369 4.87 24.85 8.73
C VAL A 369 4.17 23.50 8.56
N LEU A 370 3.79 23.12 7.35
CA LEU A 370 3.25 21.80 7.04
C LEU A 370 4.22 20.66 7.43
N PHE A 371 5.53 20.90 7.49
CA PHE A 371 6.49 19.90 7.97
C PHE A 371 6.18 19.45 9.39
N GLY A 372 5.86 20.40 10.30
CA GLY A 372 5.43 20.05 11.64
C GLY A 372 4.15 19.23 11.67
N SER A 373 3.15 19.63 10.87
CA SER A 373 1.88 18.89 10.73
C SER A 373 2.11 17.44 10.30
N PHE A 374 2.90 17.23 9.25
CA PHE A 374 3.12 15.90 8.68
C PHE A 374 4.09 15.04 9.50
N LEU A 375 5.03 15.63 10.26
CA LEU A 375 5.79 14.89 11.28
C LEU A 375 4.85 14.29 12.34
N LEU A 376 3.88 15.06 12.83
CA LEU A 376 2.90 14.59 13.80
C LEU A 376 1.96 13.53 13.22
N ILE A 377 1.52 13.67 11.96
CA ILE A 377 0.75 12.66 11.24
C ILE A 377 1.54 11.35 11.13
N GLY A 378 2.86 11.45 10.92
CA GLY A 378 3.76 10.31 10.89
C GLY A 378 3.73 9.47 12.17
N ALA A 379 3.52 10.07 13.32
CA ALA A 379 3.39 9.34 14.60
C ALA A 379 2.16 8.41 14.61
N ALA A 380 1.01 8.86 14.12
CA ALA A 380 -0.18 8.03 13.98
C ALA A 380 0.04 6.92 12.95
N TRP A 381 0.71 7.23 11.84
CA TRP A 381 1.05 6.26 10.80
C TRP A 381 1.90 5.11 11.34
N ALA A 382 2.98 5.41 12.08
CA ALA A 382 3.81 4.38 12.71
C ALA A 382 3.02 3.46 13.64
N ALA A 383 2.16 4.05 14.47
CA ALA A 383 1.37 3.32 15.44
C ALA A 383 0.31 2.42 14.79
N MET A 384 -0.41 2.93 13.78
CA MET A 384 -1.46 2.15 13.10
C MET A 384 -0.92 1.00 12.25
N LEU A 385 0.34 1.05 11.83
CA LEU A 385 0.98 -0.07 11.12
C LEU A 385 1.50 -1.16 12.06
N ALA A 386 1.94 -0.80 13.28
CA ALA A 386 2.61 -1.74 14.18
C ALA A 386 1.70 -2.28 15.29
N LEU A 387 0.99 -1.38 15.99
CA LEU A 387 0.31 -1.75 17.24
C LEU A 387 -0.93 -2.64 17.07
N PRO A 388 -1.75 -2.50 16.03
CA PRO A 388 -2.87 -3.41 15.80
C PRO A 388 -2.45 -4.88 15.65
N PHE A 389 -1.36 -5.13 14.91
CA PHE A 389 -0.82 -6.47 14.77
C PHE A 389 -0.29 -7.02 16.09
N THR A 390 0.41 -6.18 16.88
CA THR A 390 0.88 -6.56 18.22
C THR A 390 -0.29 -6.94 19.14
N LEU A 391 -1.35 -6.14 19.17
CA LEU A 391 -2.53 -6.39 20.00
C LEU A 391 -3.27 -7.67 19.56
N LEU A 392 -3.38 -7.88 18.26
CA LEU A 392 -4.08 -9.04 17.71
C LEU A 392 -3.27 -10.32 17.93
N THR A 393 -1.97 -10.32 17.66
CA THR A 393 -1.12 -11.51 17.86
C THR A 393 -1.07 -11.93 19.32
N ASN A 394 -0.98 -10.97 20.25
CA ASN A 394 -1.07 -11.25 21.69
C ASN A 394 -2.40 -11.88 22.08
N ALA A 395 -3.52 -11.45 21.46
CA ALA A 395 -4.84 -12.01 21.74
C ALA A 395 -5.09 -13.40 21.09
N LEU A 396 -4.28 -13.75 20.10
CA LEU A 396 -4.33 -15.02 19.37
C LEU A 396 -3.23 -16.00 19.81
N GLU A 397 -2.48 -15.68 20.86
CA GLU A 397 -1.43 -16.55 21.38
C GLU A 397 -2.01 -17.93 21.70
N GLY A 398 -1.36 -18.98 21.16
CA GLY A 398 -1.83 -20.38 21.30
C GLY A 398 -2.97 -20.78 20.34
N SER A 399 -3.50 -19.87 19.52
CA SER A 399 -4.55 -20.20 18.54
C SER A 399 -3.98 -20.97 17.34
N PRO A 400 -4.54 -22.11 16.94
CA PRO A 400 -4.14 -22.83 15.74
C PRO A 400 -4.47 -22.08 14.45
N TYR A 401 -5.32 -21.05 14.52
CA TYR A 401 -5.80 -20.26 13.38
C TYR A 401 -5.18 -18.86 13.30
N MET A 402 -4.06 -18.61 13.99
CA MET A 402 -3.42 -17.29 14.01
C MET A 402 -3.16 -16.74 12.60
N GLY A 403 -2.61 -17.55 11.68
CA GLY A 403 -2.36 -17.12 10.30
C GLY A 403 -3.64 -16.75 9.54
N SER A 404 -4.72 -17.51 9.73
CA SER A 404 -6.03 -17.22 9.13
C SER A 404 -6.63 -15.91 9.65
N TYR A 405 -6.51 -15.64 10.95
CA TYR A 405 -6.97 -14.37 11.54
C TYR A 405 -6.14 -13.18 11.07
N LEU A 406 -4.83 -13.33 10.90
CA LEU A 406 -3.99 -12.27 10.34
C LEU A 406 -4.34 -11.98 8.88
N GLY A 407 -4.66 -13.01 8.10
CA GLY A 407 -5.19 -12.84 6.74
C GLY A 407 -6.53 -12.10 6.71
N LEU A 408 -7.46 -12.49 7.60
CA LEU A 408 -8.74 -11.81 7.78
C LEU A 408 -8.60 -10.37 8.24
N PHE A 409 -7.58 -10.09 9.05
CA PHE A 409 -7.31 -8.75 9.55
C PHE A 409 -6.96 -7.76 8.44
N ASN A 410 -6.47 -8.21 7.29
CA ASN A 410 -6.29 -7.34 6.13
C ASN A 410 -7.61 -6.71 5.64
N CYS A 411 -8.74 -7.37 5.88
CA CYS A 411 -10.05 -6.77 5.58
C CYS A 411 -10.34 -5.54 6.44
N THR A 412 -9.81 -5.47 7.68
CA THR A 412 -9.95 -4.29 8.55
C THR A 412 -9.08 -3.11 8.08
N ILE A 413 -8.20 -3.33 7.14
CA ILE A 413 -7.39 -2.32 6.44
C ILE A 413 -8.11 -1.84 5.19
N CYS A 414 -8.57 -2.77 4.35
CA CYS A 414 -9.13 -2.45 3.03
C CYS A 414 -10.57 -1.93 3.11
N LEU A 415 -11.43 -2.58 3.91
CA LEU A 415 -12.85 -2.23 4.00
C LEU A 415 -13.09 -0.78 4.47
N PRO A 416 -12.43 -0.26 5.51
CA PRO A 416 -12.56 1.15 5.89
C PRO A 416 -12.22 2.14 4.79
N GLN A 417 -11.19 1.84 4.02
CA GLN A 417 -10.77 2.68 2.89
C GLN A 417 -11.83 2.66 1.79
N ILE A 418 -12.41 1.50 1.46
CA ILE A 418 -13.49 1.39 0.47
C ILE A 418 -14.71 2.20 0.95
N VAL A 419 -15.11 2.05 2.22
CA VAL A 419 -16.25 2.80 2.79
C VAL A 419 -15.99 4.30 2.77
N ALA A 420 -14.81 4.74 3.24
CA ALA A 420 -14.43 6.15 3.27
C ALA A 420 -14.37 6.75 1.85
N ALA A 421 -13.84 5.99 0.88
CA ALA A 421 -13.80 6.41 -0.51
C ALA A 421 -15.22 6.51 -1.13
N ALA A 422 -16.08 5.54 -0.89
CA ALA A 422 -17.45 5.54 -1.38
C ALA A 422 -18.30 6.67 -0.77
N THR A 423 -18.05 7.03 0.48
CA THR A 423 -18.80 8.07 1.21
C THR A 423 -18.14 9.44 1.16
N GLY A 424 -16.91 9.54 0.68
CA GLY A 424 -16.13 10.78 0.70
C GLY A 424 -16.78 11.97 0.00
N GLY A 425 -17.48 11.73 -1.11
CA GLY A 425 -18.27 12.76 -1.79
C GLY A 425 -19.40 13.34 -0.93
N LEU A 426 -20.06 12.50 -0.12
CA LEU A 426 -21.07 12.95 0.83
C LEU A 426 -20.44 13.72 2.00
N VAL A 427 -19.32 13.24 2.52
CA VAL A 427 -18.63 13.87 3.63
C VAL A 427 -18.10 15.25 3.25
N ILE A 428 -17.46 15.39 2.08
CA ILE A 428 -16.97 16.70 1.62
C ILE A 428 -18.12 17.67 1.37
N SER A 429 -19.28 17.20 0.87
CA SER A 429 -20.48 18.02 0.73
C SER A 429 -20.98 18.53 2.08
N ALA A 430 -20.97 17.68 3.11
CA ALA A 430 -21.38 18.04 4.47
C ALA A 430 -20.48 19.12 5.11
N VAL A 431 -19.22 19.24 4.69
CA VAL A 431 -18.28 20.29 5.13
C VAL A 431 -18.16 21.44 4.12
N GLY A 432 -19.20 21.64 3.30
CA GLY A 432 -19.30 22.79 2.38
C GLY A 432 -18.36 22.71 1.16
N GLY A 433 -17.99 21.52 0.70
CA GLY A 433 -17.09 21.34 -0.45
C GLY A 433 -15.61 21.67 -0.15
N SER A 434 -15.27 21.88 1.11
CA SER A 434 -13.94 22.35 1.52
C SER A 434 -12.95 21.18 1.69
N GLN A 435 -11.98 21.04 0.78
CA GLN A 435 -10.93 20.05 0.91
C GLN A 435 -10.06 20.25 2.18
N PRO A 436 -9.68 21.48 2.60
CA PRO A 436 -9.03 21.68 3.90
C PRO A 436 -9.85 21.16 5.07
N ALA A 437 -11.18 21.33 5.07
CA ALA A 437 -12.06 20.87 6.15
C ALA A 437 -12.09 19.34 6.28
N MET A 438 -11.76 18.58 5.22
CA MET A 438 -11.62 17.14 5.29
C MET A 438 -10.49 16.69 6.23
N PHE A 439 -9.50 17.55 6.49
CA PHE A 439 -8.47 17.29 7.48
C PHE A 439 -8.99 17.39 8.93
N LEU A 440 -9.99 18.23 9.19
CA LEU A 440 -10.69 18.24 10.48
C LEU A 440 -11.52 16.96 10.68
N VAL A 441 -12.15 16.46 9.61
CA VAL A 441 -12.87 15.18 9.64
C VAL A 441 -11.88 14.03 9.91
N ALA A 442 -10.73 14.01 9.25
CA ALA A 442 -9.68 13.01 9.48
C ALA A 442 -9.15 13.08 10.92
N ALA A 443 -8.95 14.29 11.46
CA ALA A 443 -8.57 14.49 12.87
C ALA A 443 -9.62 13.93 13.83
N ALA A 444 -10.91 14.21 13.59
CA ALA A 444 -12.02 13.67 14.37
C ALA A 444 -12.04 12.13 14.34
N PHE A 445 -11.78 11.52 13.18
CA PHE A 445 -11.68 10.07 13.08
C PHE A 445 -10.55 9.49 13.92
N LEU A 446 -9.37 10.11 13.95
CA LEU A 446 -8.28 9.66 14.83
C LEU A 446 -8.63 9.83 16.32
N VAL A 447 -9.34 10.90 16.69
CA VAL A 447 -9.84 11.08 18.09
C VAL A 447 -10.82 9.96 18.43
N ILE A 448 -11.79 9.68 17.58
CA ILE A 448 -12.75 8.57 17.78
C ILE A 448 -11.99 7.24 17.87
N GLY A 449 -11.05 6.99 16.96
CA GLY A 449 -10.17 5.82 17.01
C GLY A 449 -9.44 5.69 18.33
N SER A 450 -8.90 6.80 18.87
CA SER A 450 -8.20 6.82 20.16
C SER A 450 -9.12 6.47 21.34
N ILE A 451 -10.39 6.89 21.28
CA ILE A 451 -11.40 6.52 22.26
C ILE A 451 -11.72 5.03 22.17
N CYS A 452 -11.86 4.50 20.94
CA CYS A 452 -12.11 3.08 20.69
C CYS A 452 -10.98 2.17 21.21
N VAL A 453 -9.72 2.66 21.28
CA VAL A 453 -8.62 1.89 21.88
C VAL A 453 -8.91 1.48 23.32
N LYS A 454 -9.67 2.29 24.08
CA LYS A 454 -10.06 1.98 25.47
C LYS A 454 -10.99 0.76 25.57
N LEU A 455 -11.65 0.38 24.48
CA LEU A 455 -12.50 -0.83 24.40
C LEU A 455 -11.68 -2.12 24.30
N ILE A 456 -10.38 -2.01 23.96
CA ILE A 456 -9.48 -3.16 23.85
C ILE A 456 -9.13 -3.61 25.27
N LYS A 457 -9.81 -4.67 25.71
CA LYS A 457 -9.49 -5.31 26.99
C LYS A 457 -8.21 -6.13 26.85
N LYS A 458 -7.48 -6.27 27.97
CA LYS A 458 -6.35 -7.19 28.10
C LYS A 458 -6.81 -8.63 27.92
#